data_78bcd33dbd95296157c547b70902fbd6
#
_entry.id   78bcd33dbd95296157c547b70902fbd6
#
_cell.length_a   1.000
_cell.length_b   1.000
_cell.length_c   1.000
_cell.angle_alpha   90.00
_cell.angle_beta   90.00
_cell.angle_gamma   90.00
#
_symmetry.space_group_name_H-M   'P 1'
#
loop_
_entity.id
_entity.type
_entity.pdbx_description
1 polymer ?
#
loop_
_entity_poly.entity_id
_entity_poly.type
_entity_poly.pdbx_seq_one_letter_code
_entity_poly.pdbx_strand_id
1 'polypeptide(L)'
;MVRGSSIALVLLMAASPASGETVNFETSAAKLSESCGKDIDENCYGVSFDAPRLRECLARAQDSVSQQCRTDYVKVFDAIQKRVAARAAVSRTCERDKQKFCAAEAQGGLSDVLVCLSKVPRGVSWGCKQAISEAGYR
;
A
#
# COMPACT_ATOMS: atom_id res chain seq x y z
N MET A 1 51.23 16.86 -32.47
CA MET A 1 49.95 17.51 -32.11
C MET A 1 48.89 16.44 -32.10
N VAL A 2 48.60 15.89 -30.91
CA VAL A 2 47.58 14.82 -30.70
C VAL A 2 46.40 15.47 -29.98
N ARG A 3 45.26 15.59 -30.67
CA ARG A 3 44.01 16.09 -30.07
C ARG A 3 43.30 14.94 -29.36
N GLY A 4 43.31 14.98 -28.06
CA GLY A 4 42.51 14.08 -27.23
C GLY A 4 41.04 14.50 -27.25
N SER A 5 40.17 13.64 -27.80
CA SER A 5 38.71 13.77 -27.70
C SER A 5 38.26 13.11 -26.42
N SER A 6 37.87 13.92 -25.43
CA SER A 6 37.21 13.44 -24.21
C SER A 6 35.75 13.16 -24.51
N ILE A 7 35.38 11.88 -24.53
CA ILE A 7 33.97 11.41 -24.61
C ILE A 7 33.44 11.45 -23.20
N ALA A 8 32.60 12.43 -22.88
CA ALA A 8 31.86 12.47 -21.63
C ALA A 8 30.71 11.45 -21.70
N LEU A 9 30.84 10.34 -20.95
CA LEU A 9 29.79 9.33 -20.79
C LEU A 9 28.74 9.85 -19.80
N VAL A 10 27.62 10.34 -20.33
CA VAL A 10 26.47 10.74 -19.52
C VAL A 10 25.70 9.49 -19.11
N LEU A 11 25.86 9.05 -17.85
CA LEU A 11 25.00 8.03 -17.24
C LEU A 11 23.63 8.61 -16.97
N LEU A 12 22.64 8.30 -17.84
CA LEU A 12 21.22 8.50 -17.53
C LEU A 12 20.82 7.51 -16.45
N MET A 13 20.71 7.97 -15.20
CA MET A 13 20.03 7.26 -14.14
C MET A 13 18.53 7.27 -14.43
N ALA A 14 18.00 6.21 -15.00
CA ALA A 14 16.56 5.98 -15.09
C ALA A 14 16.02 5.74 -13.68
N ALA A 15 15.44 6.76 -13.07
CA ALA A 15 14.66 6.62 -11.86
C ALA A 15 13.37 5.86 -12.21
N SER A 16 13.33 4.54 -11.94
CA SER A 16 12.10 3.77 -12.01
C SER A 16 11.13 4.31 -10.95
N PRO A 17 9.88 4.68 -11.31
CA PRO A 17 8.88 4.98 -10.32
C PRO A 17 8.64 3.71 -9.51
N ALA A 18 8.90 3.74 -8.22
CA ALA A 18 8.48 2.72 -7.29
C ALA A 18 6.96 2.76 -7.23
N SER A 19 6.30 1.99 -8.08
CA SER A 19 4.87 1.73 -7.99
C SER A 19 4.64 0.98 -6.69
N GLY A 20 4.18 1.69 -5.66
CA GLY A 20 3.77 1.11 -4.40
C GLY A 20 2.55 0.22 -4.64
N GLU A 21 2.77 -1.06 -4.87
CA GLU A 21 1.72 -2.05 -5.07
C GLU A 21 0.98 -2.24 -3.75
N THR A 22 -0.17 -1.62 -3.61
CA THR A 22 -1.05 -1.80 -2.45
C THR A 22 -1.82 -3.09 -2.62
N VAL A 23 -1.37 -4.12 -1.93
CA VAL A 23 -2.05 -5.43 -1.89
C VAL A 23 -3.41 -5.28 -1.22
N ASN A 24 -4.47 -5.85 -1.78
CA ASN A 24 -5.77 -5.85 -1.12
C ASN A 24 -5.77 -6.84 0.06
N PHE A 25 -6.71 -6.70 0.99
CA PHE A 25 -6.76 -7.51 2.21
C PHE A 25 -6.93 -9.01 1.91
N GLU A 26 -7.76 -9.36 0.94
CA GLU A 26 -7.99 -10.77 0.54
C GLU A 26 -6.73 -11.41 -0.03
N THR A 27 -6.01 -10.73 -0.90
CA THR A 27 -4.75 -11.19 -1.47
C THR A 27 -3.69 -11.35 -0.38
N SER A 28 -3.67 -10.43 0.60
CA SER A 28 -2.75 -10.49 1.75
C SER A 28 -3.04 -11.69 2.65
N ALA A 29 -4.31 -11.95 2.97
CA ALA A 29 -4.72 -13.08 3.78
C ALA A 29 -4.44 -14.41 3.07
N ALA A 30 -4.75 -14.53 1.77
CA ALA A 30 -4.45 -15.72 0.98
C ALA A 30 -2.94 -16.01 0.94
N LYS A 31 -2.12 -15.00 0.72
CA LYS A 31 -0.66 -15.14 0.71
C LYS A 31 -0.10 -15.58 2.05
N LEU A 32 -0.59 -15.01 3.16
CA LEU A 32 -0.19 -15.44 4.50
C LEU A 32 -0.65 -16.86 4.80
N SER A 33 -1.85 -17.25 4.39
CA SER A 33 -2.33 -18.62 4.56
C SER A 33 -1.47 -19.62 3.80
N GLU A 34 -1.05 -19.28 2.58
CA GLU A 34 -0.19 -20.13 1.75
C GLU A 34 1.22 -20.28 2.32
N SER A 35 1.84 -19.17 2.70
CA SER A 35 3.26 -19.16 3.11
C SER A 35 3.50 -19.36 4.60
N CYS A 36 2.49 -19.09 5.44
CA CYS A 36 2.59 -19.10 6.89
C CYS A 36 1.58 -20.06 7.57
N GLY A 37 0.66 -20.68 6.84
CA GLY A 37 -0.42 -21.46 7.44
C GLY A 37 0.09 -22.49 8.45
N LYS A 38 1.06 -23.31 8.06
CA LYS A 38 1.68 -24.32 8.93
C LYS A 38 2.37 -23.67 10.15
N ASP A 39 3.16 -22.62 9.92
CA ASP A 39 3.86 -21.91 11.00
C ASP A 39 2.89 -21.28 12.01
N ILE A 40 1.75 -20.76 11.52
CA ILE A 40 0.68 -20.21 12.37
C ILE A 40 0.03 -21.30 13.21
N ASP A 41 -0.30 -22.43 12.60
CA ASP A 41 -0.93 -23.56 13.30
C ASP A 41 -0.02 -24.14 14.39
N GLU A 42 1.28 -24.21 14.13
CA GLU A 42 2.26 -24.77 15.05
C GLU A 42 2.67 -23.81 16.18
N ASN A 43 2.81 -22.51 15.88
CA ASN A 43 3.40 -21.55 16.81
C ASN A 43 2.41 -20.48 17.33
N CYS A 44 1.28 -20.29 16.66
CA CYS A 44 0.30 -19.24 16.94
C CYS A 44 -1.13 -19.76 17.12
N TYR A 45 -1.27 -21.02 17.50
CA TYR A 45 -2.57 -21.65 17.70
C TYR A 45 -3.46 -20.84 18.65
N GLY A 46 -4.71 -20.61 18.26
CA GLY A 46 -5.68 -19.84 19.05
C GLY A 46 -5.50 -18.32 19.02
N VAL A 47 -4.52 -17.81 18.29
CA VAL A 47 -4.37 -16.37 18.08
C VAL A 47 -5.39 -15.92 17.04
N SER A 48 -6.18 -14.86 17.35
CA SER A 48 -7.08 -14.26 16.39
C SER A 48 -6.32 -13.77 15.15
N PHE A 49 -6.93 -13.93 13.96
CA PHE A 49 -6.39 -13.43 12.70
C PHE A 49 -6.44 -11.91 12.58
N ASP A 50 -6.50 -11.15 13.69
CA ASP A 50 -6.24 -9.74 13.62
C ASP A 50 -4.75 -9.46 13.39
N ALA A 51 -4.46 -8.50 12.52
CA ALA A 51 -3.11 -8.25 12.07
C ALA A 51 -2.11 -7.95 13.20
N PRO A 52 -2.43 -7.15 14.25
CA PRO A 52 -1.50 -6.87 15.34
C PRO A 52 -1.10 -8.11 16.15
N ARG A 53 -2.08 -8.95 16.53
CA ARG A 53 -1.83 -10.13 17.38
C ARG A 53 -1.07 -11.22 16.63
N LEU A 54 -1.46 -11.47 15.37
CA LEU A 54 -0.77 -12.45 14.54
C LEU A 54 0.68 -12.02 14.28
N ARG A 55 0.90 -10.73 13.97
CA ARG A 55 2.25 -10.17 13.82
C ARG A 55 3.10 -10.37 15.08
N GLU A 56 2.54 -10.05 16.24
CA GLU A 56 3.25 -10.20 17.51
C GLU A 56 3.59 -11.66 17.81
N CYS A 57 2.67 -12.59 17.55
CA CYS A 57 2.91 -14.02 17.70
C CYS A 57 4.05 -14.50 16.79
N LEU A 58 3.98 -14.23 15.48
CA LEU A 58 5.01 -14.62 14.53
C LEU A 58 6.38 -13.97 14.84
N ALA A 59 6.39 -12.74 15.34
CA ALA A 59 7.61 -12.08 15.75
C ALA A 59 8.25 -12.74 16.99
N ARG A 60 7.45 -13.21 17.96
CA ARG A 60 7.96 -13.94 19.12
C ARG A 60 8.46 -15.35 18.75
N ALA A 61 7.83 -15.99 17.79
CA ALA A 61 8.19 -17.32 17.32
C ALA A 61 9.21 -17.32 16.16
N GLN A 62 9.89 -16.20 15.90
CA GLN A 62 10.70 -15.99 14.70
C GLN A 62 11.75 -17.08 14.45
N ASP A 63 12.29 -17.70 15.50
CA ASP A 63 13.31 -18.75 15.38
C ASP A 63 12.71 -20.11 14.95
N SER A 64 11.42 -20.31 15.20
CA SER A 64 10.67 -21.54 14.85
C SER A 64 9.90 -21.40 13.52
N VAL A 65 9.70 -20.17 13.06
CA VAL A 65 8.96 -19.85 11.83
C VAL A 65 9.86 -20.00 10.61
N SER A 66 9.32 -20.57 9.53
CA SER A 66 10.06 -20.79 8.29
C SER A 66 10.57 -19.46 7.68
N GLN A 67 11.69 -19.55 6.93
CA GLN A 67 12.27 -18.39 6.23
C GLN A 67 11.25 -17.73 5.28
N GLN A 68 10.47 -18.54 4.57
CA GLN A 68 9.44 -18.06 3.65
C GLN A 68 8.37 -17.27 4.38
N CYS A 69 7.83 -17.82 5.47
CA CYS A 69 6.83 -17.14 6.29
C CYS A 69 7.38 -15.83 6.87
N ARG A 70 8.60 -15.82 7.43
CA ARG A 70 9.23 -14.58 7.93
C ARG A 70 9.29 -13.48 6.89
N THR A 71 9.68 -13.83 5.67
CA THR A 71 9.79 -12.87 4.57
C THR A 71 8.42 -12.33 4.15
N ASP A 72 7.43 -13.20 4.04
CA ASP A 72 6.11 -12.83 3.53
C ASP A 72 5.26 -12.09 4.55
N TYR A 73 5.29 -12.48 5.83
CA TYR A 73 4.51 -11.73 6.82
C TYR A 73 5.01 -10.29 6.97
N VAL A 74 6.34 -10.06 6.93
CA VAL A 74 6.88 -8.69 7.00
C VAL A 74 6.39 -7.85 5.83
N LYS A 75 6.44 -8.39 4.61
CA LYS A 75 5.96 -7.69 3.39
C LYS A 75 4.45 -7.40 3.45
N VAL A 76 3.67 -8.38 3.89
CA VAL A 76 2.21 -8.25 3.98
C VAL A 76 1.83 -7.21 5.03
N PHE A 77 2.42 -7.25 6.22
CA PHE A 77 2.11 -6.26 7.25
C PHE A 77 2.56 -4.85 6.88
N ASP A 78 3.71 -4.70 6.23
CA ASP A 78 4.15 -3.39 5.69
C ASP A 78 3.16 -2.85 4.65
N ALA A 79 2.70 -3.70 3.73
CA ALA A 79 1.69 -3.33 2.74
C ALA A 79 0.35 -2.93 3.37
N ILE A 80 -0.10 -3.64 4.41
CA ILE A 80 -1.31 -3.30 5.18
C ILE A 80 -1.15 -1.93 5.86
N GLN A 81 -0.01 -1.69 6.52
CA GLN A 81 0.25 -0.41 7.20
C GLN A 81 0.28 0.76 6.22
N LYS A 82 0.93 0.60 5.07
CA LYS A 82 0.95 1.60 3.99
C LYS A 82 -0.47 1.92 3.52
N ARG A 83 -1.31 0.90 3.34
CA ARG A 83 -2.70 1.09 2.93
C ARG A 83 -3.55 1.80 3.99
N VAL A 84 -3.39 1.45 5.27
CA VAL A 84 -4.06 2.15 6.38
C VAL A 84 -3.66 3.62 6.42
N ALA A 85 -2.37 3.90 6.30
CA ALA A 85 -1.85 5.27 6.23
C ALA A 85 -2.40 6.04 5.01
N ALA A 86 -2.44 5.40 3.84
CA ALA A 86 -3.00 5.99 2.62
C ALA A 86 -4.49 6.33 2.79
N ARG A 87 -5.29 5.43 3.38
CA ARG A 87 -6.70 5.70 3.67
C ARG A 87 -6.90 6.89 4.59
N ALA A 88 -6.09 7.02 5.63
CA ALA A 88 -6.14 8.18 6.53
C ALA A 88 -5.72 9.48 5.82
N ALA A 89 -4.86 9.39 4.81
CA ALA A 89 -4.39 10.55 4.06
C ALA A 89 -5.35 11.05 2.98
N VAL A 90 -6.23 10.19 2.44
CA VAL A 90 -7.13 10.52 1.30
C VAL A 90 -7.93 11.79 1.58
N SER A 91 -8.57 11.88 2.74
CA SER A 91 -9.40 13.04 3.10
C SER A 91 -8.64 14.37 3.00
N ARG A 92 -7.39 14.40 3.48
CA ARG A 92 -6.54 15.61 3.43
C ARG A 92 -6.05 15.89 2.01
N THR A 93 -5.59 14.86 1.32
CA THR A 93 -5.02 14.99 -0.02
C THR A 93 -6.09 15.41 -1.04
N CYS A 94 -7.32 14.91 -0.88
CA CYS A 94 -8.43 15.21 -1.78
C CYS A 94 -9.29 16.41 -1.36
N GLU A 95 -8.98 17.09 -0.26
CA GLU A 95 -9.80 18.14 0.31
C GLU A 95 -10.14 19.26 -0.70
N ARG A 96 -9.14 19.70 -1.47
CA ARG A 96 -9.33 20.75 -2.50
C ARG A 96 -10.22 20.28 -3.64
N ASP A 97 -10.03 19.03 -4.09
CA ASP A 97 -10.82 18.44 -5.16
C ASP A 97 -12.27 18.18 -4.68
N LYS A 98 -12.44 17.74 -3.43
CA LYS A 98 -13.74 17.58 -2.76
C LYS A 98 -14.51 18.89 -2.79
N GLN A 99 -13.91 19.97 -2.34
CA GLN A 99 -14.56 21.30 -2.29
C GLN A 99 -14.93 21.79 -3.69
N LYS A 100 -14.09 21.53 -4.68
CA LYS A 100 -14.28 22.03 -6.04
C LYS A 100 -15.36 21.26 -6.81
N PHE A 101 -15.40 19.94 -6.67
CA PHE A 101 -16.21 19.07 -7.54
C PHE A 101 -17.34 18.32 -6.81
N CYS A 102 -17.23 18.14 -5.49
CA CYS A 102 -18.08 17.25 -4.71
C CYS A 102 -18.52 17.87 -3.38
N ALA A 103 -18.75 19.19 -3.37
CA ALA A 103 -19.15 19.91 -2.16
C ALA A 103 -20.49 19.43 -1.58
N ALA A 104 -21.42 19.04 -2.45
CA ALA A 104 -22.74 18.54 -2.05
C ALA A 104 -22.63 17.17 -1.35
N GLU A 105 -21.75 16.30 -1.80
CA GLU A 105 -21.52 14.96 -1.27
C GLU A 105 -20.66 14.96 0.00
N ALA A 106 -20.04 16.10 0.33
CA ALA A 106 -19.16 16.21 1.50
C ALA A 106 -19.87 15.92 2.84
N GLN A 107 -21.18 16.09 2.91
CA GLN A 107 -22.00 15.81 4.09
C GLN A 107 -22.32 14.32 4.27
N GLY A 108 -22.28 13.53 3.20
CA GLY A 108 -22.54 12.08 3.19
C GLY A 108 -21.34 11.23 3.62
N GLY A 109 -20.17 11.85 3.82
CA GLY A 109 -18.97 11.17 4.27
C GLY A 109 -17.99 10.82 3.14
N LEU A 110 -16.87 10.16 3.51
CA LEU A 110 -15.78 9.86 2.57
C LEU A 110 -16.23 8.99 1.40
N SER A 111 -17.11 8.03 1.64
CA SER A 111 -17.61 7.13 0.59
C SER A 111 -18.28 7.89 -0.55
N ASP A 112 -19.19 8.81 -0.21
CA ASP A 112 -19.94 9.56 -1.20
C ASP A 112 -19.05 10.53 -1.98
N VAL A 113 -18.08 11.14 -1.28
CA VAL A 113 -17.04 11.96 -1.91
C VAL A 113 -16.21 11.16 -2.92
N LEU A 114 -15.80 9.95 -2.56
CA LEU A 114 -15.02 9.08 -3.46
C LEU A 114 -15.81 8.66 -4.69
N VAL A 115 -17.09 8.32 -4.52
CA VAL A 115 -18.01 8.02 -5.63
C VAL A 115 -18.15 9.24 -6.55
N CYS A 116 -18.32 10.44 -5.99
CA CYS A 116 -18.38 11.66 -6.77
C CYS A 116 -17.07 11.92 -7.54
N LEU A 117 -15.92 11.90 -6.87
CA LEU A 117 -14.61 12.13 -7.50
C LEU A 117 -14.30 11.13 -8.61
N SER A 118 -14.80 9.89 -8.51
CA SER A 118 -14.64 8.89 -9.55
C SER A 118 -15.41 9.22 -10.84
N LYS A 119 -16.48 10.01 -10.74
CA LYS A 119 -17.30 10.45 -11.88
C LYS A 119 -16.70 11.63 -12.65
N VAL A 120 -15.74 12.35 -12.04
CA VAL A 120 -15.08 13.54 -12.63
C VAL A 120 -13.55 13.38 -12.77
N PRO A 121 -13.06 12.26 -13.32
CA PRO A 121 -11.65 11.90 -13.26
C PRO A 121 -10.72 12.89 -13.94
N ARG A 122 -11.19 13.64 -14.95
CA ARG A 122 -10.37 14.64 -15.65
C ARG A 122 -10.11 15.90 -14.84
N GLY A 123 -11.00 16.22 -13.89
CA GLY A 123 -10.88 17.40 -13.04
C GLY A 123 -10.05 17.16 -11.78
N VAL A 124 -10.01 15.93 -11.29
CA VAL A 124 -9.33 15.57 -10.03
C VAL A 124 -7.82 15.65 -10.19
N SER A 125 -7.15 16.25 -9.22
CA SER A 125 -5.69 16.37 -9.20
C SER A 125 -4.98 15.01 -9.20
N TRP A 126 -3.77 14.97 -9.75
CA TRP A 126 -2.97 13.74 -9.78
C TRP A 126 -2.73 13.19 -8.37
N GLY A 127 -2.38 14.05 -7.40
CA GLY A 127 -2.16 13.64 -6.02
C GLY A 127 -3.36 12.99 -5.37
N CYS A 128 -4.58 13.52 -5.60
CA CYS A 128 -5.81 12.91 -5.09
C CYS A 128 -6.09 11.56 -5.77
N LYS A 129 -5.93 11.45 -7.08
CA LYS A 129 -6.07 10.17 -7.79
C LYS A 129 -5.12 9.09 -7.25
N GLN A 130 -3.87 9.47 -7.04
CA GLN A 130 -2.87 8.56 -6.47
C GLN A 130 -3.27 8.13 -5.06
N ALA A 131 -3.65 9.08 -4.18
CA ALA A 131 -4.08 8.77 -2.82
C ALA A 131 -5.29 7.81 -2.79
N ILE A 132 -6.27 8.02 -3.67
CA ILE A 132 -7.43 7.13 -3.82
C ILE A 132 -6.99 5.72 -4.24
N SER A 133 -6.09 5.61 -5.21
CA SER A 133 -5.57 4.34 -5.70
C SER A 133 -4.77 3.59 -4.62
N GLU A 134 -3.85 4.27 -3.93
CA GLU A 134 -3.03 3.71 -2.85
C GLU A 134 -3.88 3.25 -1.64
N ALA A 135 -4.95 3.99 -1.35
CA ALA A 135 -5.93 3.61 -0.34
C ALA A 135 -6.78 2.40 -0.75
N GLY A 136 -6.72 1.98 -2.01
CA GLY A 136 -7.45 0.84 -2.57
C GLY A 136 -8.91 1.12 -2.88
N TYR A 137 -9.26 2.37 -3.04
CA TYR A 137 -10.55 2.77 -3.58
C TYR A 137 -10.44 2.82 -5.11
N ARG A 138 -11.17 1.94 -5.79
CA ARG A 138 -11.22 1.87 -7.26
C ARG A 138 -12.67 1.95 -7.72
#